data_ff4c60fde26f12cb95046144470cdeef
#
_entry.id   ff4c60fde26f12cb95046144470cdeef
#
_cell.length_a   1.000
_cell.length_b   1.000
_cell.length_c   1.000
_cell.angle_alpha   90.00
_cell.angle_beta   90.00
_cell.angle_gamma   90.00
#
_symmetry.space_group_name_H-M   'P 1'
#
loop_
_entity.id
_entity.type
_entity.pdbx_description
1 polymer ?
#
loop_
_entity_poly.entity_id
_entity_poly.type
_entity_poly.pdbx_seq_one_letter_code
_entity_poly.pdbx_strand_id
1 'polypeptide(L)'
;FRVMAESGIDVVMMAHVHAPDYQPEADEPATLSRFWVTEILRERLGFDGAIITDAMSMGGITKNYSDDYAIVKAIQAGCNIIIQNYDLTGAIDIVEKAVIEGDISIDQINYSALKMLQLKDKVGLNLNRYISMDYMMENISTKENRETASRIASESITLVRDKKGLLPLSANGKDTLYVFDIYDQEYKHSRSTVTTKIIAEGFPVSSVQIDESDKKPVLDAIIKSIPKNSQ
;
A
#
# COMPACT_ATOMS: atom_id res chain seq x y z
N PHE A 1 8.05 -5.99 15.60
CA PHE A 1 7.18 -5.03 16.30
C PHE A 1 7.77 -4.60 17.65
N ARG A 2 8.21 -5.53 18.53
CA ARG A 2 8.75 -5.16 19.87
C ARG A 2 9.87 -4.11 19.77
N VAL A 3 10.92 -4.37 19.00
CA VAL A 3 12.04 -3.43 18.81
C VAL A 3 11.56 -2.06 18.30
N MET A 4 10.58 -2.05 17.40
CA MET A 4 10.02 -0.81 16.87
C MET A 4 9.24 -0.05 17.95
N ALA A 5 8.42 -0.74 18.74
CA ALA A 5 7.68 -0.12 19.85
C ALA A 5 8.66 0.47 20.89
N GLU A 6 9.70 -0.28 21.27
CA GLU A 6 10.74 0.17 22.22
C GLU A 6 11.59 1.33 21.66
N SER A 7 11.73 1.44 20.35
CA SER A 7 12.43 2.57 19.71
C SER A 7 11.63 3.88 19.66
N GLY A 8 10.37 3.87 20.12
CA GLY A 8 9.55 5.07 20.23
C GLY A 8 8.97 5.57 18.90
N ILE A 9 8.59 4.63 18.00
CA ILE A 9 7.84 4.99 16.80
C ILE A 9 6.49 5.61 17.18
N ASP A 10 6.00 6.52 16.34
CA ASP A 10 4.82 7.33 16.65
C ASP A 10 3.50 6.65 16.26
N VAL A 11 3.52 5.87 15.17
CA VAL A 11 2.30 5.28 14.60
C VAL A 11 2.58 3.85 14.14
N VAL A 12 1.63 2.95 14.42
CA VAL A 12 1.59 1.59 13.86
C VAL A 12 0.32 1.42 13.05
N MET A 13 0.46 0.96 11.81
CA MET A 13 -0.67 0.60 10.95
C MET A 13 -1.04 -0.88 11.13
N MET A 14 -2.31 -1.13 11.40
CA MET A 14 -2.87 -2.47 11.49
C MET A 14 -3.33 -2.94 10.12
N ALA A 15 -2.82 -4.08 9.68
CA ALA A 15 -3.17 -4.68 8.39
C ALA A 15 -4.43 -5.55 8.49
N HIS A 16 -5.16 -5.67 7.38
CA HIS A 16 -6.34 -6.54 7.26
C HIS A 16 -5.94 -8.00 7.00
N VAL A 17 -5.12 -8.56 7.89
CA VAL A 17 -4.63 -9.93 7.80
C VAL A 17 -5.30 -10.83 8.83
N HIS A 18 -5.56 -12.08 8.45
CA HIS A 18 -6.03 -13.12 9.33
C HIS A 18 -4.85 -13.95 9.83
N ALA A 19 -4.87 -14.31 11.11
CA ALA A 19 -3.85 -15.16 11.72
C ALA A 19 -4.53 -16.26 12.58
N PRO A 20 -5.25 -17.20 11.94
CA PRO A 20 -6.09 -18.17 12.64
C PRO A 20 -5.31 -19.10 13.57
N ASP A 21 -4.03 -19.37 13.29
CA ASP A 21 -3.18 -20.19 14.16
C ASP A 21 -2.93 -19.55 15.53
N TYR A 22 -3.10 -18.22 15.65
CA TYR A 22 -2.89 -17.48 16.89
C TYR A 22 -4.17 -16.99 17.53
N GLN A 23 -5.27 -16.93 16.78
CA GLN A 23 -6.59 -16.51 17.23
C GLN A 23 -7.67 -17.37 16.54
N PRO A 24 -7.75 -18.65 16.90
CA PRO A 24 -8.63 -19.60 16.21
C PRO A 24 -10.13 -19.34 16.39
N GLU A 25 -10.52 -18.61 17.44
CA GLU A 25 -11.94 -18.34 17.75
C GLU A 25 -12.51 -17.12 17.04
N ALA A 26 -11.69 -16.28 16.44
CA ALA A 26 -12.12 -15.05 15.78
C ALA A 26 -11.71 -15.07 14.29
N ASP A 27 -12.70 -15.19 13.43
CA ASP A 27 -12.52 -15.03 11.97
C ASP A 27 -12.55 -13.54 11.58
N GLU A 28 -11.84 -12.72 12.36
CA GLU A 28 -11.74 -11.27 12.14
C GLU A 28 -10.30 -10.90 11.72
N PRO A 29 -10.13 -9.95 10.80
CA PRO A 29 -8.80 -9.44 10.47
C PRO A 29 -8.20 -8.69 11.67
N ALA A 30 -6.87 -8.66 11.74
CA ALA A 30 -6.15 -8.08 12.88
C ALA A 30 -6.58 -6.64 13.19
N THR A 31 -6.94 -5.84 12.18
CA THR A 31 -7.45 -4.47 12.32
C THR A 31 -8.74 -4.38 13.17
N LEU A 32 -9.61 -5.40 13.11
CA LEU A 32 -10.88 -5.43 13.84
C LEU A 32 -10.77 -6.17 15.17
N SER A 33 -9.64 -6.79 15.46
CA SER A 33 -9.42 -7.67 16.59
C SER A 33 -8.83 -6.94 17.79
N ARG A 34 -9.58 -6.89 18.89
CA ARG A 34 -9.10 -6.38 20.20
C ARG A 34 -7.85 -7.14 20.67
N PHE A 35 -7.77 -8.45 20.41
CA PHE A 35 -6.61 -9.26 20.77
C PHE A 35 -5.33 -8.69 20.14
N TRP A 36 -5.31 -8.44 18.82
CA TRP A 36 -4.13 -7.93 18.15
C TRP A 36 -3.83 -6.48 18.46
N VAL A 37 -4.85 -5.62 18.46
CA VAL A 37 -4.68 -4.17 18.61
C VAL A 37 -4.41 -3.80 20.08
N THR A 38 -5.23 -4.28 20.99
CA THR A 38 -5.11 -3.92 22.41
C THR A 38 -4.21 -4.87 23.17
N GLU A 39 -4.54 -6.16 23.22
CA GLU A 39 -3.85 -7.09 24.12
C GLU A 39 -2.39 -7.34 23.69
N ILE A 40 -2.14 -7.53 22.39
CA ILE A 40 -0.77 -7.74 21.90
C ILE A 40 -0.03 -6.41 21.74
N LEU A 41 -0.53 -5.47 20.93
CA LEU A 41 0.23 -4.28 20.58
C LEU A 41 0.33 -3.28 21.74
N ARG A 42 -0.81 -2.91 22.37
CA ARG A 42 -0.83 -1.96 23.49
C ARG A 42 -0.23 -2.54 24.75
N GLU A 43 -0.80 -3.67 25.22
CA GLU A 43 -0.54 -4.16 26.57
C GLU A 43 0.76 -5.00 26.60
N ARG A 44 0.87 -6.03 25.77
CA ARG A 44 2.02 -6.94 25.80
C ARG A 44 3.30 -6.35 25.24
N LEU A 45 3.22 -5.55 24.16
CA LEU A 45 4.37 -4.90 23.54
C LEU A 45 4.61 -3.48 24.07
N GLY A 46 3.70 -2.92 24.86
CA GLY A 46 3.84 -1.62 25.48
C GLY A 46 3.82 -0.44 24.50
N PHE A 47 3.21 -0.61 23.32
CA PHE A 47 3.15 0.46 22.33
C PHE A 47 2.19 1.58 22.76
N ASP A 48 2.73 2.78 22.97
CA ASP A 48 1.94 3.95 23.41
C ASP A 48 1.68 4.99 22.30
N GLY A 49 2.13 4.79 21.08
CA GLY A 49 1.86 5.65 19.92
C GLY A 49 0.41 5.54 19.41
N ALA A 50 0.06 6.23 18.33
CA ALA A 50 -1.23 6.08 17.69
C ALA A 50 -1.31 4.78 16.86
N ILE A 51 -2.49 4.16 16.86
CA ILE A 51 -2.76 2.99 16.03
C ILE A 51 -3.74 3.40 14.93
N ILE A 52 -3.33 3.16 13.68
CA ILE A 52 -4.11 3.50 12.48
C ILE A 52 -4.54 2.22 11.77
N THR A 53 -5.72 2.21 11.17
CA THR A 53 -6.12 1.11 10.29
C THR A 53 -5.36 1.18 8.96
N ASP A 54 -5.27 0.09 8.23
CA ASP A 54 -5.09 0.15 6.78
C ASP A 54 -6.39 0.65 6.11
N ALA A 55 -6.39 0.84 4.82
CA ALA A 55 -7.52 1.41 4.09
C ALA A 55 -8.79 0.57 4.23
N MET A 56 -9.81 1.11 4.88
CA MET A 56 -11.07 0.40 5.15
C MET A 56 -11.85 0.05 3.86
N SER A 57 -11.51 0.69 2.75
CA SER A 57 -12.04 0.39 1.41
C SER A 57 -11.45 -0.87 0.77
N MET A 58 -10.43 -1.49 1.36
CA MET A 58 -9.80 -2.69 0.82
C MET A 58 -10.71 -3.91 0.92
N GLY A 59 -10.57 -4.82 -0.07
CA GLY A 59 -11.37 -6.05 -0.14
C GLY A 59 -11.23 -7.00 1.06
N GLY A 60 -10.18 -6.85 1.88
CA GLY A 60 -10.04 -7.56 3.15
C GLY A 60 -11.11 -7.20 4.17
N ILE A 61 -11.70 -6.01 4.03
CA ILE A 61 -12.84 -5.54 4.84
C ILE A 61 -14.14 -5.61 4.04
N THR A 62 -14.23 -4.91 2.91
CA THR A 62 -15.48 -4.65 2.19
C THR A 62 -16.19 -5.90 1.65
N LYS A 63 -15.46 -7.01 1.49
CA LYS A 63 -16.05 -8.28 1.05
C LYS A 63 -16.88 -8.98 2.12
N ASN A 64 -16.56 -8.75 3.40
CA ASN A 64 -17.11 -9.53 4.51
C ASN A 64 -17.83 -8.68 5.55
N TYR A 65 -17.59 -7.36 5.59
CA TYR A 65 -18.09 -6.48 6.63
C TYR A 65 -18.75 -5.23 6.03
N SER A 66 -19.82 -4.75 6.65
CA SER A 66 -20.38 -3.43 6.36
C SER A 66 -19.50 -2.33 6.96
N ASP A 67 -19.60 -1.12 6.42
CA ASP A 67 -18.86 0.04 6.94
C ASP A 67 -19.16 0.32 8.40
N ASP A 68 -20.46 0.30 8.78
CA ASP A 68 -20.90 0.50 10.16
C ASP A 68 -20.21 -0.48 11.12
N TYR A 69 -20.25 -1.77 10.80
CA TYR A 69 -19.62 -2.79 11.61
C TYR A 69 -18.11 -2.61 11.69
N ALA A 70 -17.46 -2.43 10.55
CA ALA A 70 -16.01 -2.37 10.47
C ALA A 70 -15.43 -1.14 11.19
N ILE A 71 -16.05 0.04 11.04
CA ILE A 71 -15.63 1.27 11.70
C ILE A 71 -15.76 1.14 13.23
N VAL A 72 -16.92 0.70 13.71
CA VAL A 72 -17.17 0.55 15.15
C VAL A 72 -16.21 -0.49 15.74
N LYS A 73 -16.06 -1.63 15.09
CA LYS A 73 -15.14 -2.70 15.55
C LYS A 73 -13.68 -2.27 15.57
N ALA A 74 -13.19 -1.55 14.57
CA ALA A 74 -11.80 -1.06 14.56
C ALA A 74 -11.54 -0.11 15.74
N ILE A 75 -12.50 0.78 16.05
CA ILE A 75 -12.40 1.67 17.21
C ILE A 75 -12.46 0.85 18.50
N GLN A 76 -13.41 -0.07 18.66
CA GLN A 76 -13.52 -0.95 19.82
C GLN A 76 -12.27 -1.82 20.03
N ALA A 77 -11.63 -2.25 18.93
CA ALA A 77 -10.35 -2.95 18.97
C ALA A 77 -9.22 -2.11 19.55
N GLY A 78 -9.29 -0.78 19.44
CA GLY A 78 -8.31 0.16 19.98
C GLY A 78 -7.59 1.01 18.92
N CYS A 79 -8.04 0.99 17.66
CA CYS A 79 -7.52 1.89 16.63
C CYS A 79 -7.92 3.35 16.95
N ASN A 80 -6.97 4.27 16.77
CA ASN A 80 -7.18 5.70 17.02
C ASN A 80 -7.53 6.47 15.75
N ILE A 81 -7.15 5.96 14.58
CA ILE A 81 -7.30 6.61 13.29
C ILE A 81 -7.89 5.59 12.32
N ILE A 82 -8.94 5.97 11.61
CA ILE A 82 -9.56 5.20 10.53
C ILE A 82 -9.23 5.90 9.22
N ILE A 83 -8.69 5.17 8.24
CA ILE A 83 -8.32 5.77 6.95
C ILE A 83 -9.10 5.21 5.78
N GLN A 84 -9.17 6.05 4.72
CA GLN A 84 -9.76 5.73 3.42
C GLN A 84 -11.18 5.16 3.49
N ASN A 85 -12.05 5.82 4.24
CA ASN A 85 -13.47 5.61 4.08
C ASN A 85 -13.97 6.48 2.90
N TYR A 86 -14.73 5.90 1.99
CA TYR A 86 -15.26 6.62 0.82
C TYR A 86 -16.26 7.72 1.20
N ASP A 87 -17.02 7.49 2.29
CA ASP A 87 -17.96 8.46 2.86
C ASP A 87 -17.49 8.91 4.24
N LEU A 88 -16.78 10.03 4.26
CA LEU A 88 -16.28 10.60 5.52
C LEU A 88 -17.44 11.08 6.41
N THR A 89 -18.48 11.66 5.83
CA THR A 89 -19.63 12.16 6.59
C THR A 89 -20.39 11.00 7.24
N GLY A 90 -20.71 9.97 6.45
CA GLY A 90 -21.34 8.77 6.96
C GLY A 90 -20.50 8.06 8.03
N ALA A 91 -19.17 8.05 7.89
CA ALA A 91 -18.30 7.49 8.92
C ALA A 91 -18.37 8.25 10.25
N ILE A 92 -18.48 9.58 10.20
CA ILE A 92 -18.67 10.40 11.42
C ILE A 92 -20.02 10.09 12.06
N ASP A 93 -21.10 10.01 11.27
CA ASP A 93 -22.45 9.71 11.75
C ASP A 93 -22.51 8.31 12.42
N ILE A 94 -21.82 7.31 11.83
CA ILE A 94 -21.68 5.96 12.40
C ILE A 94 -21.03 6.02 13.78
N VAL A 95 -19.91 6.74 13.92
CA VAL A 95 -19.18 6.87 15.19
C VAL A 95 -20.02 7.62 16.22
N GLU A 96 -20.66 8.73 15.85
CA GLU A 96 -21.53 9.52 16.72
C GLU A 96 -22.68 8.64 17.26
N LYS A 97 -23.34 7.91 16.39
CA LYS A 97 -24.39 6.97 16.75
C LYS A 97 -23.90 5.92 17.74
N ALA A 98 -22.75 5.29 17.45
CA ALA A 98 -22.17 4.27 18.31
C ALA A 98 -21.79 4.81 19.70
N VAL A 99 -21.40 6.08 19.81
CA VAL A 99 -21.16 6.74 21.10
C VAL A 99 -22.48 6.99 21.85
N ILE A 100 -23.52 7.45 21.16
CA ILE A 100 -24.84 7.69 21.76
C ILE A 100 -25.46 6.38 22.26
N GLU A 101 -25.32 5.29 21.52
CA GLU A 101 -25.83 3.95 21.88
C GLU A 101 -24.96 3.25 22.95
N GLY A 102 -23.76 3.78 23.23
CA GLY A 102 -22.84 3.25 24.24
C GLY A 102 -21.93 2.12 23.74
N ASP A 103 -21.90 1.84 22.46
CA ASP A 103 -21.01 0.85 21.84
C ASP A 103 -19.55 1.31 21.83
N ILE A 104 -19.32 2.62 21.80
CA ILE A 104 -18.02 3.27 21.94
C ILE A 104 -18.10 4.26 23.10
N SER A 105 -17.15 4.19 24.04
CA SER A 105 -17.12 5.15 25.14
C SER A 105 -16.59 6.51 24.68
N ILE A 106 -17.12 7.59 25.24
CA ILE A 106 -16.61 8.94 24.98
C ILE A 106 -15.14 9.09 25.43
N ASP A 107 -14.72 8.35 26.45
CA ASP A 107 -13.33 8.35 26.92
C ASP A 107 -12.38 7.76 25.86
N GLN A 108 -12.82 6.76 25.11
CA GLN A 108 -12.05 6.18 24.01
C GLN A 108 -11.89 7.17 22.86
N ILE A 109 -12.93 7.93 22.53
CA ILE A 109 -12.86 9.02 21.54
C ILE A 109 -11.89 10.12 22.01
N ASN A 110 -12.03 10.56 23.26
CA ASN A 110 -11.15 11.58 23.85
C ASN A 110 -9.69 11.13 23.87
N TYR A 111 -9.43 9.86 24.22
CA TYR A 111 -8.08 9.30 24.16
C TYR A 111 -7.51 9.33 22.74
N SER A 112 -8.28 8.92 21.74
CA SER A 112 -7.85 8.95 20.34
C SER A 112 -7.61 10.38 19.84
N ALA A 113 -8.48 11.31 20.17
CA ALA A 113 -8.31 12.73 19.84
C ALA A 113 -7.05 13.31 20.49
N LEU A 114 -6.79 12.96 21.77
CA LEU A 114 -5.55 13.40 22.47
C LEU A 114 -4.30 12.86 21.77
N LYS A 115 -4.26 11.58 21.37
CA LYS A 115 -3.13 11.02 20.61
C LYS A 115 -2.90 11.77 19.30
N MET A 116 -3.94 12.14 18.57
CA MET A 116 -3.83 12.94 17.34
C MET A 116 -3.31 14.35 17.62
N LEU A 117 -3.74 15.00 18.69
CA LEU A 117 -3.24 16.33 19.07
C LEU A 117 -1.76 16.26 19.47
N GLN A 118 -1.35 15.25 20.21
CA GLN A 118 0.04 15.02 20.58
C GLN A 118 0.94 14.81 19.35
N LEU A 119 0.49 14.03 18.37
CA LEU A 119 1.22 13.86 17.11
C LEU A 119 1.36 15.16 16.33
N LYS A 120 0.30 15.95 16.24
CA LYS A 120 0.32 17.27 15.59
C LYS A 120 1.27 18.25 16.30
N ASP A 121 1.28 18.24 17.62
CA ASP A 121 2.20 19.05 18.44
C ASP A 121 3.65 18.61 18.23
N LYS A 122 3.93 17.31 18.26
CA LYS A 122 5.27 16.74 18.06
C LYS A 122 5.90 17.15 16.72
N VAL A 123 5.12 17.25 15.65
CA VAL A 123 5.60 17.70 14.33
C VAL A 123 5.48 19.21 14.13
N GLY A 124 5.11 19.97 15.16
CA GLY A 124 5.07 21.43 15.15
C GLY A 124 3.92 22.06 14.38
N LEU A 125 2.84 21.31 14.06
CA LEU A 125 1.69 21.85 13.31
C LEU A 125 0.92 22.95 14.06
N ASN A 126 1.04 23.00 15.38
CA ASN A 126 0.52 24.09 16.22
C ASN A 126 1.27 25.42 16.01
N LEU A 127 2.54 25.36 15.61
CA LEU A 127 3.40 26.54 15.37
C LEU A 127 3.41 26.93 13.89
N ASN A 128 3.52 25.95 13.00
CA ASN A 128 3.55 26.20 11.56
C ASN A 128 2.85 25.08 10.80
N ARG A 129 1.80 25.43 10.07
CA ARG A 129 1.01 24.48 9.24
C ARG A 129 1.52 24.35 7.80
N TYR A 130 2.42 25.24 7.40
CA TYR A 130 2.88 25.34 6.02
C TYR A 130 4.33 24.92 5.90
N ILE A 131 4.62 24.15 4.87
CA ILE A 131 5.98 23.77 4.50
C ILE A 131 6.54 24.87 3.61
N SER A 132 7.78 25.33 3.88
CA SER A 132 8.51 26.20 2.97
C SER A 132 8.80 25.48 1.65
N MET A 133 8.49 26.12 0.52
CA MET A 133 8.81 25.57 -0.81
C MET A 133 10.32 25.39 -0.98
N ASP A 134 11.12 26.33 -0.48
CA ASP A 134 12.58 26.23 -0.55
C ASP A 134 13.09 25.02 0.24
N TYR A 135 12.61 24.86 1.48
CA TYR A 135 12.94 23.68 2.29
C TYR A 135 12.51 22.36 1.60
N MET A 136 11.33 22.36 1.00
CA MET A 136 10.85 21.19 0.25
C MET A 136 11.78 20.87 -0.92
N MET A 137 12.15 21.86 -1.73
CA MET A 137 13.02 21.67 -2.90
C MET A 137 14.43 21.20 -2.51
N GLU A 138 14.94 21.63 -1.38
CA GLU A 138 16.27 21.22 -0.88
C GLU A 138 16.27 19.82 -0.26
N ASN A 139 15.15 19.37 0.31
CA ASN A 139 15.11 18.15 1.13
C ASN A 139 14.34 16.98 0.48
N ILE A 140 13.46 17.24 -0.50
CA ILE A 140 12.74 16.19 -1.21
C ILE A 140 13.52 15.81 -2.47
N SER A 141 13.69 14.51 -2.67
CA SER A 141 14.38 13.96 -3.85
C SER A 141 15.82 14.49 -4.03
N THR A 142 16.58 14.55 -2.95
CA THR A 142 18.00 14.94 -2.99
C THR A 142 18.79 14.01 -3.90
N LYS A 143 19.99 14.40 -4.31
CA LYS A 143 20.89 13.56 -5.10
C LYS A 143 21.13 12.21 -4.41
N GLU A 144 21.40 12.23 -3.11
CA GLU A 144 21.64 11.02 -2.30
C GLU A 144 20.41 10.10 -2.26
N ASN A 145 19.21 10.66 -2.10
CA ASN A 145 17.96 9.89 -2.12
C ASN A 145 17.75 9.21 -3.48
N ARG A 146 18.02 9.91 -4.59
CA ARG A 146 17.93 9.34 -5.94
C ARG A 146 18.97 8.26 -6.19
N GLU A 147 20.20 8.45 -5.73
CA GLU A 147 21.26 7.44 -5.83
C GLU A 147 20.92 6.19 -5.02
N THR A 148 20.37 6.36 -3.82
CA THR A 148 19.90 5.25 -2.98
C THR A 148 18.76 4.50 -3.65
N ALA A 149 17.75 5.20 -4.17
CA ALA A 149 16.64 4.57 -4.91
C ALA A 149 17.13 3.83 -6.15
N SER A 150 18.08 4.41 -6.91
CA SER A 150 18.67 3.77 -8.08
C SER A 150 19.45 2.51 -7.71
N ARG A 151 20.23 2.56 -6.64
CA ARG A 151 20.96 1.40 -6.13
C ARG A 151 20.01 0.29 -5.69
N ILE A 152 18.98 0.60 -4.90
CA ILE A 152 17.96 -0.38 -4.49
C ILE A 152 17.31 -1.02 -5.71
N ALA A 153 16.90 -0.22 -6.69
CA ALA A 153 16.31 -0.73 -7.92
C ALA A 153 17.25 -1.66 -8.69
N SER A 154 18.52 -1.32 -8.79
CA SER A 154 19.53 -2.13 -9.51
C SER A 154 19.86 -3.43 -8.78
N GLU A 155 20.02 -3.37 -7.45
CA GLU A 155 20.37 -4.54 -6.62
C GLU A 155 19.18 -5.49 -6.42
N SER A 156 17.94 -5.01 -6.60
CA SER A 156 16.73 -5.85 -6.50
C SER A 156 16.50 -6.74 -7.72
N ILE A 157 17.15 -6.43 -8.86
CA ILE A 157 16.97 -7.20 -10.09
C ILE A 157 17.67 -8.55 -9.95
N THR A 158 16.89 -9.63 -10.02
CA THR A 158 17.42 -11.00 -9.93
C THR A 158 17.22 -11.75 -11.23
N LEU A 159 18.33 -12.20 -11.82
CA LEU A 159 18.28 -13.06 -13.00
C LEU A 159 17.89 -14.48 -12.60
N VAL A 160 16.61 -14.81 -12.73
CA VAL A 160 16.09 -16.14 -12.35
C VAL A 160 16.49 -17.20 -13.37
N ARG A 161 16.58 -16.84 -14.67
CA ARG A 161 16.86 -17.80 -15.73
C ARG A 161 17.33 -17.10 -17.03
N ASP A 162 18.46 -17.51 -17.55
CA ASP A 162 18.94 -17.18 -18.91
C ASP A 162 19.65 -18.40 -19.54
N LYS A 163 18.85 -19.35 -20.07
CA LYS A 163 19.40 -20.59 -20.64
C LYS A 163 20.18 -20.38 -21.95
N LYS A 164 19.92 -19.28 -22.64
CA LYS A 164 20.52 -19.00 -23.96
C LYS A 164 21.63 -17.95 -23.89
N GLY A 165 21.89 -17.36 -22.72
CA GLY A 165 22.87 -16.28 -22.55
C GLY A 165 22.50 -15.03 -23.35
N LEU A 166 21.22 -14.65 -23.36
CA LEU A 166 20.72 -13.51 -24.14
C LEU A 166 20.97 -12.17 -23.45
N LEU A 167 21.25 -12.20 -22.16
CA LEU A 167 21.49 -10.98 -21.38
C LEU A 167 23.00 -10.74 -21.20
N PRO A 168 23.45 -9.46 -21.24
CA PRO A 168 22.66 -8.25 -21.54
C PRO A 168 22.24 -8.16 -23.01
N LEU A 169 21.05 -7.61 -23.25
CA LEU A 169 20.58 -7.33 -24.60
C LEU A 169 21.43 -6.23 -25.23
N SER A 170 21.70 -6.36 -26.53
CA SER A 170 22.46 -5.37 -27.27
C SER A 170 21.58 -4.69 -28.31
N ALA A 171 21.56 -3.35 -28.31
CA ALA A 171 20.83 -2.55 -29.29
C ALA A 171 21.58 -2.54 -30.61
N ASN A 172 21.55 -3.64 -31.38
CA ASN A 172 22.22 -3.79 -32.66
C ASN A 172 21.39 -3.34 -33.89
N GLY A 173 20.13 -2.88 -33.61
CA GLY A 173 19.19 -2.41 -34.65
C GLY A 173 18.61 -3.49 -35.56
N LYS A 174 18.94 -4.77 -35.33
CA LYS A 174 18.51 -5.89 -36.21
C LYS A 174 17.40 -6.72 -35.57
N ASP A 175 17.43 -6.87 -34.23
CA ASP A 175 16.50 -7.70 -33.52
C ASP A 175 15.36 -6.87 -32.92
N THR A 176 14.11 -7.29 -33.15
CA THR A 176 12.94 -6.63 -32.60
C THR A 176 12.58 -7.24 -31.26
N LEU A 177 12.46 -6.42 -30.25
CA LEU A 177 11.94 -6.83 -28.96
C LEU A 177 10.40 -6.78 -28.96
N TYR A 178 9.78 -7.89 -28.63
CA TYR A 178 8.33 -7.96 -28.42
C TYR A 178 8.04 -7.75 -26.96
N VAL A 179 7.36 -6.65 -26.65
CA VAL A 179 7.00 -6.28 -25.27
C VAL A 179 5.49 -6.41 -25.09
N PHE A 180 5.09 -7.20 -24.12
CA PHE A 180 3.69 -7.39 -23.74
C PHE A 180 3.45 -6.66 -22.44
N ASP A 181 2.74 -5.53 -22.50
CA ASP A 181 2.32 -4.75 -21.35
C ASP A 181 0.94 -5.25 -20.89
N ILE A 182 0.92 -5.98 -19.78
CA ILE A 182 -0.33 -6.45 -19.15
C ILE A 182 -0.76 -5.39 -18.14
N TYR A 183 -1.99 -4.91 -18.24
CA TYR A 183 -2.51 -3.83 -17.39
C TYR A 183 -3.93 -4.11 -16.94
N ASP A 184 -4.33 -3.50 -15.82
CA ASP A 184 -5.70 -3.38 -15.39
C ASP A 184 -6.41 -2.25 -16.15
N GLN A 185 -7.73 -2.34 -16.33
CA GLN A 185 -8.55 -1.39 -17.11
C GLN A 185 -8.38 0.08 -16.70
N GLU A 186 -8.07 0.33 -15.43
CA GLU A 186 -7.80 1.68 -14.93
C GLU A 186 -6.56 2.33 -15.55
N TYR A 187 -5.61 1.54 -16.06
CA TYR A 187 -4.30 2.01 -16.57
C TYR A 187 -4.13 1.93 -18.08
N LYS A 188 -5.22 1.80 -18.81
CA LYS A 188 -5.29 1.52 -20.26
C LYS A 188 -4.52 2.50 -21.19
N HIS A 189 -4.07 3.64 -20.72
CA HIS A 189 -3.63 4.72 -21.59
C HIS A 189 -2.15 5.10 -21.52
N SER A 190 -1.34 4.44 -20.73
CA SER A 190 0.11 4.72 -20.67
C SER A 190 0.94 3.52 -21.12
N ARG A 191 1.87 3.75 -22.07
CA ARG A 191 2.96 2.78 -22.28
C ARG A 191 3.70 2.58 -20.97
N SER A 192 4.07 1.35 -20.68
CA SER A 192 4.89 1.10 -19.50
C SER A 192 6.18 1.91 -19.56
N THR A 193 6.67 2.34 -18.41
CA THR A 193 7.96 3.02 -18.30
C THR A 193 9.09 2.15 -18.86
N VAL A 194 8.97 0.82 -18.72
CA VAL A 194 9.94 -0.14 -19.25
C VAL A 194 9.98 -0.08 -20.77
N THR A 195 8.83 -0.21 -21.43
CA THR A 195 8.73 -0.10 -22.91
C THR A 195 9.29 1.21 -23.43
N THR A 196 8.96 2.32 -22.77
CA THR A 196 9.47 3.66 -23.15
C THR A 196 10.99 3.74 -23.03
N LYS A 197 11.59 3.20 -21.98
CA LYS A 197 13.04 3.18 -21.79
C LYS A 197 13.75 2.27 -22.79
N ILE A 198 13.21 1.10 -23.07
CA ILE A 198 13.78 0.19 -24.08
C ILE A 198 13.85 0.86 -25.45
N ILE A 199 12.81 1.59 -25.85
CA ILE A 199 12.79 2.38 -27.09
C ILE A 199 13.87 3.47 -27.05
N ALA A 200 14.00 4.18 -25.95
CA ALA A 200 14.99 5.26 -25.78
C ALA A 200 16.44 4.75 -25.87
N GLU A 201 16.69 3.48 -25.48
CA GLU A 201 17.98 2.81 -25.63
C GLU A 201 18.25 2.31 -27.07
N GLY A 202 17.35 2.61 -28.01
CA GLY A 202 17.55 2.32 -29.45
C GLY A 202 17.17 0.90 -29.88
N PHE A 203 16.43 0.17 -29.08
CA PHE A 203 15.91 -1.14 -29.49
C PHE A 203 14.68 -0.97 -30.38
N PRO A 204 14.60 -1.70 -31.51
CA PRO A 204 13.34 -1.86 -32.25
C PRO A 204 12.33 -2.58 -31.37
N VAL A 205 11.19 -1.96 -31.09
CA VAL A 205 10.16 -2.52 -30.19
C VAL A 205 8.86 -2.69 -30.95
N SER A 206 8.28 -3.88 -30.84
CA SER A 206 6.86 -4.15 -31.11
C SER A 206 6.17 -4.38 -29.76
N SER A 207 5.30 -3.46 -29.36
CA SER A 207 4.60 -3.56 -28.08
C SER A 207 3.13 -3.84 -28.29
N VAL A 208 2.59 -4.73 -27.44
CA VAL A 208 1.17 -5.07 -27.37
C VAL A 208 0.69 -4.83 -25.94
N GLN A 209 -0.37 -4.06 -25.82
CA GLN A 209 -1.06 -3.88 -24.53
C GLN A 209 -2.15 -4.94 -24.40
N ILE A 210 -2.17 -5.64 -23.27
CA ILE A 210 -3.10 -6.72 -22.98
C ILE A 210 -3.82 -6.37 -21.69
N ASP A 211 -5.16 -6.35 -21.76
CA ASP A 211 -6.00 -6.24 -20.57
C ASP A 211 -5.94 -7.57 -19.78
N GLU A 212 -5.79 -7.50 -18.46
CA GLU A 212 -5.75 -8.71 -17.63
C GLU A 212 -7.05 -9.53 -17.72
N SER A 213 -8.15 -8.91 -18.12
CA SER A 213 -9.42 -9.59 -18.40
C SER A 213 -9.44 -10.33 -19.74
N ASP A 214 -8.43 -10.14 -20.61
CA ASP A 214 -8.32 -10.86 -21.88
C ASP A 214 -8.15 -12.34 -21.64
N LYS A 215 -8.97 -13.10 -22.31
CA LYS A 215 -8.96 -14.56 -22.14
C LYS A 215 -7.75 -15.18 -22.83
N LYS A 216 -7.26 -16.29 -22.28
CA LYS A 216 -6.16 -17.10 -22.80
C LYS A 216 -6.14 -17.28 -24.33
N PRO A 217 -7.26 -17.44 -25.06
CA PRO A 217 -7.27 -17.54 -26.52
C PRO A 217 -6.70 -16.30 -27.25
N VAL A 218 -6.90 -15.09 -26.69
CA VAL A 218 -6.36 -13.83 -27.26
C VAL A 218 -4.85 -13.82 -27.10
N LEU A 219 -4.35 -14.17 -25.94
CA LEU A 219 -2.93 -14.28 -25.65
C LEU A 219 -2.24 -15.31 -26.57
N ASP A 220 -2.84 -16.48 -26.72
CA ASP A 220 -2.35 -17.55 -27.60
C ASP A 220 -2.32 -17.10 -29.07
N ALA A 221 -3.30 -16.32 -29.54
CA ALA A 221 -3.34 -15.78 -30.88
C ALA A 221 -2.23 -14.74 -31.10
N ILE A 222 -1.99 -13.85 -30.13
CA ILE A 222 -0.90 -12.86 -30.16
C ILE A 222 0.45 -13.58 -30.21
N ILE A 223 0.69 -14.54 -29.34
CA ILE A 223 1.95 -15.31 -29.31
C ILE A 223 2.17 -16.05 -30.63
N LYS A 224 1.15 -16.61 -31.24
CA LYS A 224 1.24 -17.28 -32.55
C LYS A 224 1.51 -16.31 -33.70
N SER A 225 1.15 -15.04 -33.57
CA SER A 225 1.42 -13.99 -34.58
C SER A 225 2.88 -13.53 -34.60
N ILE A 226 3.65 -13.82 -33.57
CA ILE A 226 5.07 -13.49 -33.50
C ILE A 226 5.82 -14.35 -34.54
N PRO A 227 6.63 -13.75 -35.41
CA PRO A 227 7.39 -14.50 -36.41
C PRO A 227 8.26 -15.57 -35.75
N LYS A 228 8.20 -16.80 -36.24
CA LYS A 228 8.95 -17.94 -35.68
C LYS A 228 10.48 -17.77 -35.69
N ASN A 229 10.98 -16.79 -36.44
CA ASN A 229 12.40 -16.46 -36.52
C ASN A 229 12.83 -15.34 -35.56
N SER A 230 11.91 -14.79 -34.77
CA SER A 230 12.21 -13.87 -33.68
C SER A 230 12.62 -14.70 -32.45
N GLN A 231 13.89 -15.04 -32.36
CA GLN A 231 14.48 -15.74 -31.20
C GLN A 231 15.44 -14.82 -30.49
#